data_8936e3dc0b9db681339b64cc7275afb1
#
_entry.id   8936e3dc0b9db681339b64cc7275afb1
#
_cell.length_a   1.000
_cell.length_b   1.000
_cell.length_c   1.000
_cell.angle_alpha   90.00
_cell.angle_beta   90.00
_cell.angle_gamma   90.00
#
_symmetry.space_group_name_H-M   'P 1'
#
loop_
_entity.id
_entity.type
_entity.pdbx_description
1 polymer ?
#
loop_
_entity_poly.entity_id
_entity_poly.type
_entity_poly.pdbx_seq_one_letter_code
_entity_poly.pdbx_strand_id
1 'polypeptide(L)'
;MKIQSLTMAMLVLPALLSADSYVQTNLVSPTPGEAAVTDPNLVNPWGFAYTSTSPFWISNQGTGTSTLYDGAGNPIPLIVNIPGGGGAVAGPTGQVASGGAGFTLANGSSASFIFDTLQGTIAGWNGAAHTTAITEVTTPGAVYTGLALANSGGSNYIYAADSASGQIRVFNTSFAPVTLAGHFTDPHAMPGFTPFNIQLVGSQLYVEYAQLDSQGNDLAGGYVDIFNTNGTFVSRFATGGTLFAPWGVTLAPSTFGSFANDLLIGNNGNGEINAYNPLTGAFLGTLDGSNGQPLADNDLWAIGFRTGGTNNNPNALYFTAGDDPGGVGLFGEITPAPEPATLALAAFGFLGVGMFARRRKLAK
;
A
#
# COMPACT_ATOMS: atom_id res chain seq x y z
N MET A 1 52.14 -1.84 54.02
CA MET A 1 51.39 -2.59 53.00
C MET A 1 50.30 -1.64 52.45
N LYS A 2 50.57 -0.99 51.31
CA LYS A 2 49.63 -0.05 50.68
C LYS A 2 48.72 -0.78 49.72
N ILE A 3 47.41 -0.81 50.02
CA ILE A 3 46.40 -1.37 49.15
C ILE A 3 46.06 -0.27 48.11
N GLN A 4 46.47 -0.48 46.87
CA GLN A 4 45.97 0.32 45.76
C GLN A 4 44.60 -0.17 45.33
N SER A 5 43.63 0.67 45.55
CA SER A 5 42.25 0.51 45.08
C SER A 5 42.23 0.78 43.56
N LEU A 6 41.99 -0.27 42.75
CA LEU A 6 41.84 -0.14 41.31
C LEU A 6 40.35 0.17 41.02
N THR A 7 40.06 1.45 40.78
CA THR A 7 38.73 1.88 40.34
C THR A 7 38.54 1.48 38.87
N MET A 8 37.71 0.52 38.60
CA MET A 8 37.32 0.11 37.26
C MET A 8 36.28 1.09 36.71
N ALA A 9 36.69 1.98 35.86
CA ALA A 9 35.79 2.85 35.13
C ALA A 9 34.97 2.00 34.16
N MET A 10 33.68 1.89 34.42
CA MET A 10 32.71 1.27 33.52
C MET A 10 32.41 2.27 32.39
N LEU A 11 32.99 2.06 31.22
CA LEU A 11 32.66 2.81 30.02
C LEU A 11 31.25 2.40 29.58
N VAL A 12 30.25 3.18 29.92
CA VAL A 12 28.92 3.07 29.35
C VAL A 12 29.01 3.73 27.97
N LEU A 13 29.22 2.94 26.93
CA LEU A 13 28.95 3.41 25.57
C LEU A 13 27.44 3.65 25.48
N PRO A 14 27.01 4.85 25.07
CA PRO A 14 25.62 5.01 24.66
C PRO A 14 25.38 4.04 23.50
N ALA A 15 24.43 3.13 23.64
CA ALA A 15 23.87 2.45 22.50
C ALA A 15 23.23 3.55 21.65
N LEU A 16 23.85 3.87 20.53
CA LEU A 16 23.18 4.57 19.45
C LEU A 16 22.05 3.62 19.05
N LEU A 17 20.83 3.91 19.48
CA LEU A 17 19.64 3.36 18.85
C LEU A 17 19.70 3.88 17.41
N SER A 18 20.26 3.06 16.53
CA SER A 18 20.04 3.24 15.10
C SER A 18 18.54 3.06 14.92
N ALA A 19 17.84 4.07 14.43
CA ALA A 19 16.50 3.86 13.91
C ALA A 19 16.61 2.73 12.88
N ASP A 20 15.72 1.74 12.95
CA ASP A 20 15.70 0.67 11.97
C ASP A 20 15.56 1.32 10.60
N SER A 21 16.49 1.04 9.71
CA SER A 21 16.40 1.46 8.32
C SER A 21 15.66 0.41 7.52
N TYR A 22 15.21 0.80 6.34
CA TYR A 22 14.50 -0.08 5.42
C TYR A 22 15.31 -0.25 4.14
N VAL A 23 15.10 -1.40 3.47
CA VAL A 23 15.73 -1.72 2.20
C VAL A 23 14.65 -1.93 1.16
N GLN A 24 14.73 -1.18 0.08
CA GLN A 24 13.89 -1.35 -1.09
C GLN A 24 14.53 -2.31 -2.07
N THR A 25 13.71 -3.16 -2.67
CA THR A 25 14.07 -4.07 -3.76
C THR A 25 13.08 -3.88 -4.90
N ASN A 26 13.59 -3.47 -6.05
CA ASN A 26 12.80 -3.32 -7.27
C ASN A 26 12.62 -4.70 -7.92
N LEU A 27 11.39 -5.17 -8.01
CA LEU A 27 11.06 -6.51 -8.50
C LEU A 27 10.79 -6.51 -10.01
N VAL A 28 9.95 -5.59 -10.48
CA VAL A 28 9.54 -5.48 -11.89
C VAL A 28 9.50 -4.01 -12.31
N SER A 29 10.06 -3.70 -13.49
CA SER A 29 9.96 -2.39 -14.14
C SER A 29 9.85 -2.57 -15.66
N PRO A 30 9.21 -1.67 -16.41
CA PRO A 30 9.27 -1.68 -17.86
C PRO A 30 10.64 -1.23 -18.40
N THR A 31 11.44 -0.56 -17.59
CA THR A 31 12.76 -0.06 -17.96
C THR A 31 13.84 -1.11 -17.70
N PRO A 32 14.60 -1.53 -18.73
CA PRO A 32 15.67 -2.51 -18.55
C PRO A 32 16.74 -2.02 -17.55
N GLY A 33 17.04 -2.87 -16.57
CA GLY A 33 18.11 -2.63 -15.59
C GLY A 33 17.67 -1.89 -14.30
N GLU A 34 16.43 -1.43 -14.21
CA GLU A 34 15.88 -0.80 -12.99
C GLU A 34 15.35 -1.80 -11.98
N ALA A 35 14.92 -2.97 -12.45
CA ALA A 35 14.41 -4.03 -11.61
C ALA A 35 14.97 -5.40 -12.03
N ALA A 36 14.73 -6.43 -11.20
CA ALA A 36 15.13 -7.81 -11.49
C ALA A 36 14.44 -8.36 -12.74
N VAL A 37 13.19 -7.97 -12.99
CA VAL A 37 12.38 -8.39 -14.14
C VAL A 37 11.99 -7.16 -14.96
N THR A 38 12.12 -7.28 -16.30
CA THR A 38 11.62 -6.25 -17.23
C THR A 38 10.32 -6.72 -17.85
N ASP A 39 9.22 -5.95 -17.64
CA ASP A 39 7.93 -6.17 -18.28
C ASP A 39 7.38 -4.87 -18.87
N PRO A 40 7.33 -4.72 -20.20
CA PRO A 40 6.86 -3.50 -20.87
C PRO A 40 5.37 -3.20 -20.64
N ASN A 41 4.61 -4.11 -20.04
CA ASN A 41 3.20 -3.88 -19.72
C ASN A 41 3.01 -3.16 -18.38
N LEU A 42 4.00 -3.15 -17.49
CA LEU A 42 3.91 -2.52 -16.16
C LEU A 42 4.11 -1.00 -16.28
N VAL A 43 3.19 -0.30 -16.95
CA VAL A 43 3.26 1.15 -17.16
C VAL A 43 2.26 1.86 -16.27
N ASN A 44 2.76 2.78 -15.45
CA ASN A 44 2.00 3.53 -14.43
C ASN A 44 1.08 2.58 -13.63
N PRO A 45 1.66 1.63 -12.87
CA PRO A 45 0.88 0.68 -12.08
C PRO A 45 0.30 1.36 -10.84
N TRP A 46 -1.04 1.33 -10.69
CA TRP A 46 -1.74 1.92 -9.55
C TRP A 46 -2.04 0.87 -8.46
N GLY A 47 -3.26 0.35 -8.45
CA GLY A 47 -3.69 -0.61 -7.46
C GLY A 47 -3.17 -2.02 -7.68
N PHE A 48 -3.04 -2.78 -6.62
CA PHE A 48 -2.88 -4.23 -6.71
C PHE A 48 -3.85 -4.96 -5.77
N ALA A 49 -4.20 -6.18 -6.15
CA ALA A 49 -4.99 -7.06 -5.32
C ALA A 49 -4.50 -8.51 -5.41
N TYR A 50 -4.85 -9.29 -4.40
CA TYR A 50 -4.52 -10.71 -4.31
C TYR A 50 -5.50 -11.44 -3.41
N THR A 51 -5.61 -12.75 -3.60
CA THR A 51 -6.19 -13.67 -2.63
C THR A 51 -5.08 -14.35 -1.82
N SER A 52 -5.41 -15.16 -0.83
CA SER A 52 -4.40 -15.91 -0.08
C SER A 52 -3.53 -16.85 -0.95
N THR A 53 -3.96 -17.19 -2.15
CA THR A 53 -3.30 -18.16 -3.04
C THR A 53 -2.99 -17.65 -4.43
N SER A 54 -3.62 -16.53 -4.89
CA SER A 54 -3.37 -15.99 -6.24
C SER A 54 -2.01 -15.31 -6.33
N PRO A 55 -1.47 -15.00 -7.51
CA PRO A 55 -0.42 -13.98 -7.67
C PRO A 55 -0.93 -12.59 -7.26
N PHE A 56 -0.04 -11.60 -7.23
CA PHE A 56 -0.42 -10.20 -7.29
C PHE A 56 -1.03 -9.91 -8.66
N TRP A 57 -2.16 -9.22 -8.67
CA TRP A 57 -2.77 -8.63 -9.85
C TRP A 57 -2.51 -7.15 -9.78
N ILE A 58 -1.96 -6.53 -10.79
CA ILE A 58 -1.57 -5.11 -10.80
C ILE A 58 -2.32 -4.38 -11.91
N SER A 59 -2.99 -3.28 -11.55
CA SER A 59 -3.67 -2.39 -12.48
C SER A 59 -2.66 -1.48 -13.18
N ASN A 60 -2.40 -1.70 -14.45
CA ASN A 60 -1.50 -0.87 -15.25
C ASN A 60 -2.29 0.21 -15.97
N GLN A 61 -2.34 1.41 -15.40
CA GLN A 61 -3.11 2.52 -15.92
C GLN A 61 -2.66 2.92 -17.32
N GLY A 62 -1.33 2.95 -17.55
CA GLY A 62 -0.77 3.38 -18.83
C GLY A 62 -1.00 2.43 -20.00
N THR A 63 -1.20 1.11 -19.75
CA THR A 63 -1.45 0.12 -20.82
C THR A 63 -2.90 -0.35 -20.88
N GLY A 64 -3.75 0.00 -19.90
CA GLY A 64 -5.12 -0.48 -19.84
C GLY A 64 -5.25 -1.96 -19.53
N THR A 65 -4.28 -2.53 -18.81
CA THR A 65 -4.21 -3.97 -18.53
C THR A 65 -4.08 -4.26 -17.04
N SER A 66 -4.27 -5.52 -16.67
CA SER A 66 -3.77 -6.07 -15.42
C SER A 66 -2.76 -7.17 -15.72
N THR A 67 -1.57 -7.08 -15.11
CA THR A 67 -0.50 -8.08 -15.16
C THR A 67 -0.37 -8.80 -13.83
N LEU A 68 0.24 -9.98 -13.86
CA LEU A 68 0.28 -10.87 -12.71
C LEU A 68 1.70 -11.27 -12.36
N TYR A 69 2.07 -11.16 -11.08
CA TYR A 69 3.39 -11.53 -10.57
C TYR A 69 3.29 -12.32 -9.27
N ASP A 70 4.23 -13.22 -9.02
CA ASP A 70 4.41 -13.81 -7.69
C ASP A 70 5.10 -12.81 -6.73
N GLY A 71 5.34 -13.21 -5.49
CA GLY A 71 5.95 -12.34 -4.48
C GLY A 71 7.43 -11.99 -4.74
N ALA A 72 8.10 -12.64 -5.68
CA ALA A 72 9.45 -12.32 -6.12
C ALA A 72 9.47 -11.56 -7.46
N GLY A 73 8.32 -11.13 -7.97
CA GLY A 73 8.21 -10.42 -9.25
C GLY A 73 8.23 -11.30 -10.48
N ASN A 74 8.23 -12.65 -10.35
CA ASN A 74 8.18 -13.51 -11.53
C ASN A 74 6.81 -13.41 -12.21
N PRO A 75 6.77 -13.15 -13.54
CA PRO A 75 5.52 -12.96 -14.26
C PRO A 75 4.76 -14.27 -14.42
N ILE A 76 3.44 -14.19 -14.27
CA ILE A 76 2.50 -15.25 -14.63
C ILE A 76 1.95 -14.94 -16.01
N PRO A 77 1.92 -15.90 -16.97
CA PRO A 77 1.65 -15.62 -18.38
C PRO A 77 0.16 -15.37 -18.66
N LEU A 78 -0.43 -14.40 -17.96
CA LEU A 78 -1.77 -13.89 -18.18
C LEU A 78 -1.74 -12.37 -18.12
N ILE A 79 -2.19 -11.72 -19.19
CA ILE A 79 -2.44 -10.29 -19.24
C ILE A 79 -3.92 -10.12 -19.51
N VAL A 80 -4.59 -9.33 -18.67
CA VAL A 80 -6.02 -9.08 -18.79
C VAL A 80 -6.25 -7.64 -19.24
N ASN A 81 -6.91 -7.47 -20.38
CA ASN A 81 -7.36 -6.16 -20.85
C ASN A 81 -8.53 -5.67 -19.99
N ILE A 82 -8.47 -4.44 -19.51
CA ILE A 82 -9.52 -3.80 -18.75
C ILE A 82 -10.24 -2.81 -19.69
N PRO A 83 -11.51 -3.03 -20.04
CA PRO A 83 -12.23 -2.17 -20.97
C PRO A 83 -12.53 -0.81 -20.37
N GLY A 84 -12.32 0.27 -21.15
CA GLY A 84 -12.78 1.63 -20.84
C GLY A 84 -14.19 1.90 -21.32
N GLY A 85 -14.75 3.01 -20.89
CA GLY A 85 -16.04 3.50 -21.37
C GLY A 85 -15.96 3.87 -22.85
N GLY A 86 -16.99 3.50 -23.62
CA GLY A 86 -17.07 3.84 -25.05
C GLY A 86 -16.05 3.17 -25.96
N GLY A 87 -15.42 2.07 -25.53
CA GLY A 87 -14.40 1.33 -26.30
C GLY A 87 -13.00 1.96 -26.27
N ALA A 88 -12.77 2.96 -25.44
CA ALA A 88 -11.43 3.49 -25.17
C ALA A 88 -10.56 2.48 -24.39
N VAL A 89 -9.25 2.63 -24.48
CA VAL A 89 -8.32 1.94 -23.56
C VAL A 89 -8.62 2.45 -22.15
N ALA A 90 -8.90 1.54 -21.23
CA ALA A 90 -9.14 1.91 -19.85
C ALA A 90 -7.84 2.34 -19.17
N GLY A 91 -7.97 3.27 -18.23
CA GLY A 91 -6.93 3.50 -17.23
C GLY A 91 -7.37 2.84 -15.92
N PRO A 92 -7.11 1.51 -15.70
CA PRO A 92 -7.46 0.87 -14.47
C PRO A 92 -6.64 1.45 -13.31
N THR A 93 -7.33 1.73 -12.21
CA THR A 93 -6.78 2.37 -11.01
C THR A 93 -6.86 1.43 -9.82
N GLY A 94 -7.89 1.54 -9.00
CA GLY A 94 -8.14 0.61 -7.91
C GLY A 94 -8.53 -0.79 -8.40
N GLN A 95 -8.25 -1.78 -7.56
CA GLN A 95 -8.76 -3.12 -7.79
C GLN A 95 -8.92 -3.89 -6.48
N VAL A 96 -9.83 -4.84 -6.48
CA VAL A 96 -10.08 -5.72 -5.33
C VAL A 96 -10.19 -7.17 -5.77
N ALA A 97 -9.73 -8.08 -4.89
CA ALA A 97 -10.03 -9.50 -5.01
C ALA A 97 -11.38 -9.78 -4.35
N SER A 98 -12.37 -10.22 -5.12
CA SER A 98 -13.70 -10.47 -4.59
C SER A 98 -13.83 -11.82 -3.88
N GLY A 99 -12.90 -12.75 -4.11
CA GLY A 99 -12.84 -14.03 -3.40
C GLY A 99 -14.11 -14.87 -3.48
N GLY A 100 -14.95 -14.66 -4.50
CA GLY A 100 -16.26 -15.29 -4.58
C GLY A 100 -17.35 -14.59 -3.75
N ALA A 101 -17.17 -13.32 -3.41
CA ALA A 101 -18.10 -12.51 -2.60
C ALA A 101 -19.47 -12.23 -3.27
N GLY A 102 -19.78 -12.95 -4.35
CA GLY A 102 -21.11 -12.95 -4.96
C GLY A 102 -21.34 -11.91 -6.06
N PHE A 103 -20.31 -11.19 -6.48
CA PHE A 103 -20.40 -10.23 -7.60
C PHE A 103 -20.56 -10.98 -8.93
N THR A 104 -21.79 -11.09 -9.41
CA THR A 104 -22.13 -11.89 -10.60
C THR A 104 -21.95 -11.07 -11.86
N LEU A 105 -21.05 -11.52 -12.74
CA LEU A 105 -20.77 -10.91 -14.04
C LEU A 105 -21.83 -11.28 -15.09
N ALA A 106 -21.89 -10.53 -16.18
CA ALA A 106 -22.78 -10.78 -17.30
C ALA A 106 -22.62 -12.19 -17.94
N ASN A 107 -21.47 -12.85 -17.73
CA ASN A 107 -21.26 -14.24 -18.14
C ASN A 107 -21.89 -15.29 -17.18
N GLY A 108 -22.60 -14.85 -16.14
CA GLY A 108 -23.31 -15.69 -15.17
C GLY A 108 -22.45 -16.26 -14.05
N SER A 109 -21.17 -15.96 -13.98
CA SER A 109 -20.25 -16.43 -12.94
C SER A 109 -19.75 -15.29 -12.06
N SER A 110 -19.39 -15.59 -10.81
CA SER A 110 -18.86 -14.55 -9.90
C SER A 110 -17.51 -14.02 -10.36
N ALA A 111 -17.29 -12.72 -10.16
CA ALA A 111 -15.98 -12.10 -10.32
C ALA A 111 -14.98 -12.68 -9.34
N SER A 112 -13.74 -12.86 -9.76
CA SER A 112 -12.60 -13.13 -8.88
C SER A 112 -11.86 -11.84 -8.54
N PHE A 113 -11.77 -10.93 -9.51
CA PHE A 113 -11.17 -9.59 -9.36
C PHE A 113 -12.09 -8.54 -9.99
N ILE A 114 -12.12 -7.36 -9.40
CA ILE A 114 -12.92 -6.23 -9.86
C ILE A 114 -12.00 -5.02 -9.92
N PHE A 115 -12.15 -4.24 -10.97
CA PHE A 115 -11.33 -3.07 -11.32
C PHE A 115 -12.22 -1.86 -11.50
N ASP A 116 -11.75 -0.70 -11.12
CA ASP A 116 -12.31 0.58 -11.54
C ASP A 116 -11.37 1.32 -12.49
N THR A 117 -11.83 2.39 -13.12
CA THR A 117 -11.06 3.11 -14.13
C THR A 117 -11.29 4.61 -14.09
N LEU A 118 -10.32 5.38 -14.59
CA LEU A 118 -10.43 6.83 -14.79
C LEU A 118 -11.58 7.22 -15.74
N GLN A 119 -12.10 6.30 -16.57
CA GLN A 119 -13.23 6.54 -17.48
C GLN A 119 -14.58 6.27 -16.82
N GLY A 120 -14.62 6.05 -15.50
CA GLY A 120 -15.86 5.82 -14.76
C GLY A 120 -16.50 4.45 -15.02
N THR A 121 -15.70 3.44 -15.37
CA THR A 121 -16.19 2.07 -15.51
C THR A 121 -15.76 1.21 -14.32
N ILE A 122 -16.58 0.18 -14.04
CA ILE A 122 -16.22 -0.94 -13.17
C ILE A 122 -16.31 -2.19 -14.00
N ALA A 123 -15.22 -2.97 -14.02
CA ALA A 123 -15.12 -4.23 -14.75
C ALA A 123 -14.75 -5.38 -13.82
N GLY A 124 -15.34 -6.55 -14.03
CA GLY A 124 -15.02 -7.74 -13.27
C GLY A 124 -14.36 -8.80 -14.15
N TRP A 125 -13.52 -9.61 -13.53
CA TRP A 125 -12.86 -10.73 -14.19
C TRP A 125 -13.04 -12.03 -13.42
N ASN A 126 -13.23 -13.10 -14.19
CA ASN A 126 -13.12 -14.50 -13.73
C ASN A 126 -12.47 -15.35 -14.83
N GLY A 127 -12.13 -16.59 -14.54
CA GLY A 127 -11.46 -17.46 -15.52
C GLY A 127 -12.21 -17.66 -16.84
N ALA A 128 -13.55 -17.54 -16.87
CA ALA A 128 -14.35 -17.62 -18.08
C ALA A 128 -14.31 -16.35 -18.94
N ALA A 129 -13.80 -15.24 -18.41
CA ALA A 129 -13.58 -13.99 -19.15
C ALA A 129 -12.27 -14.00 -19.94
N HIS A 130 -11.44 -15.03 -19.74
CA HIS A 130 -10.14 -15.20 -20.42
C HIS A 130 -9.21 -13.99 -20.27
N THR A 131 -8.91 -13.29 -21.37
CA THR A 131 -7.95 -12.17 -21.42
C THR A 131 -8.60 -10.79 -21.40
N THR A 132 -9.91 -10.69 -21.15
CA THR A 132 -10.61 -9.39 -21.15
C THR A 132 -11.65 -9.37 -20.04
N ALA A 133 -11.55 -8.41 -19.13
CA ALA A 133 -12.55 -8.19 -18.09
C ALA A 133 -13.89 -7.75 -18.68
N ILE A 134 -14.97 -8.00 -17.96
CA ILE A 134 -16.33 -7.68 -18.39
C ILE A 134 -16.75 -6.37 -17.71
N THR A 135 -17.11 -5.36 -18.50
CA THR A 135 -17.64 -4.11 -17.96
C THR A 135 -19.05 -4.32 -17.43
N GLU A 136 -19.25 -4.04 -16.14
CA GLU A 136 -20.54 -4.17 -15.45
C GLU A 136 -21.18 -2.81 -15.16
N VAL A 137 -20.36 -1.75 -14.98
CA VAL A 137 -20.85 -0.40 -14.73
C VAL A 137 -20.16 0.57 -15.67
N THR A 138 -20.94 1.54 -16.14
CA THR A 138 -20.42 2.76 -16.79
C THR A 138 -21.15 3.95 -16.19
N THR A 139 -20.41 4.85 -15.54
CA THR A 139 -20.91 6.08 -14.94
C THR A 139 -20.38 7.28 -15.71
N PRO A 140 -21.14 7.88 -16.59
CA PRO A 140 -20.68 9.00 -17.40
C PRO A 140 -20.19 10.16 -16.53
N GLY A 141 -18.99 10.65 -16.81
CA GLY A 141 -18.36 11.78 -16.08
C GLY A 141 -17.75 11.43 -14.72
N ALA A 142 -17.84 10.19 -14.27
CA ALA A 142 -17.11 9.75 -13.10
C ALA A 142 -15.61 9.50 -13.44
N VAL A 143 -14.75 9.72 -12.46
CA VAL A 143 -13.31 9.40 -12.49
C VAL A 143 -13.01 8.59 -11.25
N TYR A 144 -12.95 7.28 -11.40
CA TYR A 144 -12.65 6.40 -10.29
C TYR A 144 -11.15 6.29 -10.11
N THR A 145 -10.68 6.57 -8.89
CA THR A 145 -9.26 6.62 -8.56
C THR A 145 -8.86 5.60 -7.49
N GLY A 146 -9.82 4.84 -6.95
CA GLY A 146 -9.55 3.82 -5.94
C GLY A 146 -10.80 3.00 -5.61
N LEU A 147 -10.59 1.72 -5.26
CA LEU A 147 -11.66 0.74 -5.06
C LEU A 147 -11.44 -0.08 -3.79
N ALA A 148 -12.45 -0.17 -2.95
CA ALA A 148 -12.49 -1.08 -1.81
C ALA A 148 -13.63 -2.09 -1.91
N LEU A 149 -13.51 -3.22 -1.21
CA LEU A 149 -14.55 -4.21 -1.00
C LEU A 149 -14.73 -4.44 0.49
N ALA A 150 -15.96 -4.34 0.99
CA ALA A 150 -16.27 -4.65 2.37
C ALA A 150 -17.70 -5.22 2.54
N ASN A 151 -17.90 -5.90 3.68
CA ASN A 151 -19.22 -6.31 4.13
C ASN A 151 -19.85 -5.21 5.01
N SER A 152 -21.11 -4.90 4.75
CA SER A 152 -21.90 -4.00 5.59
C SER A 152 -23.27 -4.61 5.82
N GLY A 153 -23.63 -4.81 7.09
CA GLY A 153 -24.94 -5.36 7.46
C GLY A 153 -25.24 -6.77 6.87
N GLY A 154 -24.21 -7.57 6.64
CA GLY A 154 -24.34 -8.93 6.07
C GLY A 154 -24.31 -8.99 4.54
N SER A 155 -24.21 -7.86 3.84
CA SER A 155 -24.10 -7.78 2.37
C SER A 155 -22.74 -7.25 1.96
N ASN A 156 -22.21 -7.74 0.83
CA ASN A 156 -20.96 -7.28 0.26
C ASN A 156 -21.20 -6.12 -0.70
N TYR A 157 -20.30 -5.14 -0.64
CA TYR A 157 -20.32 -3.94 -1.49
C TYR A 157 -18.92 -3.62 -1.99
N ILE A 158 -18.84 -3.04 -3.17
CA ILE A 158 -17.66 -2.30 -3.62
C ILE A 158 -17.91 -0.82 -3.48
N TYR A 159 -16.85 -0.10 -3.15
CA TYR A 159 -16.82 1.33 -2.87
C TYR A 159 -15.78 1.96 -3.79
N ALA A 160 -16.20 2.86 -4.66
CA ALA A 160 -15.33 3.53 -5.62
C ALA A 160 -15.17 5.01 -5.26
N ALA A 161 -13.93 5.47 -5.15
CA ALA A 161 -13.61 6.88 -4.96
C ALA A 161 -13.78 7.61 -6.27
N ASP A 162 -14.84 8.44 -6.40
CA ASP A 162 -15.11 9.25 -7.58
C ASP A 162 -14.57 10.66 -7.36
N SER A 163 -13.35 10.89 -7.82
CA SER A 163 -12.66 12.17 -7.65
C SER A 163 -13.34 13.33 -8.41
N ALA A 164 -14.01 13.03 -9.52
CA ALA A 164 -14.71 14.06 -10.31
C ALA A 164 -15.97 14.59 -9.61
N SER A 165 -16.72 13.72 -8.92
CA SER A 165 -17.92 14.13 -8.18
C SER A 165 -17.67 14.47 -6.72
N GLY A 166 -16.49 14.11 -6.19
CA GLY A 166 -16.17 14.24 -4.76
C GLY A 166 -16.92 13.25 -3.86
N GLN A 167 -17.38 12.13 -4.40
CA GLN A 167 -18.22 11.16 -3.70
C GLN A 167 -17.61 9.75 -3.66
N ILE A 168 -17.95 8.98 -2.64
CA ILE A 168 -17.77 7.53 -2.66
C ILE A 168 -19.04 6.90 -3.25
N ARG A 169 -18.91 6.24 -4.39
CA ARG A 169 -19.99 5.48 -5.03
C ARG A 169 -19.98 4.05 -4.56
N VAL A 170 -21.16 3.53 -4.24
CA VAL A 170 -21.30 2.17 -3.69
C VAL A 170 -22.13 1.32 -4.64
N PHE A 171 -21.69 0.07 -4.85
CA PHE A 171 -22.40 -0.89 -5.69
C PHE A 171 -22.56 -2.21 -4.94
N ASN A 172 -23.72 -2.83 -5.10
CA ASN A 172 -24.01 -4.16 -4.53
C ASN A 172 -23.44 -5.29 -5.41
N THR A 173 -23.68 -6.53 -5.01
CA THR A 173 -23.18 -7.72 -5.72
C THR A 173 -23.77 -7.95 -7.12
N SER A 174 -24.79 -7.20 -7.51
CA SER A 174 -25.33 -7.16 -8.88
C SER A 174 -24.81 -5.94 -9.65
N PHE A 175 -23.79 -5.25 -9.13
CA PHE A 175 -23.24 -4.00 -9.67
C PHE A 175 -24.26 -2.85 -9.78
N ALA A 176 -25.40 -2.97 -9.12
CA ALA A 176 -26.38 -1.88 -9.04
C ALA A 176 -25.91 -0.84 -8.02
N PRO A 177 -26.03 0.47 -8.36
CA PRO A 177 -25.67 1.54 -7.41
C PRO A 177 -26.62 1.52 -6.21
N VAL A 178 -26.06 1.76 -5.02
CA VAL A 178 -26.83 1.80 -3.77
C VAL A 178 -26.39 2.97 -2.92
N THR A 179 -27.30 3.47 -2.10
CA THR A 179 -26.99 4.48 -1.08
C THR A 179 -27.05 3.83 0.30
N LEU A 180 -25.95 3.89 1.03
CA LEU A 180 -25.87 3.38 2.40
C LEU A 180 -26.28 4.48 3.40
N ALA A 181 -26.62 4.05 4.61
CA ALA A 181 -27.22 4.93 5.63
C ALA A 181 -26.34 6.12 6.04
N GLY A 182 -25.02 5.97 6.02
CA GLY A 182 -24.08 7.04 6.42
C GLY A 182 -23.69 8.00 5.28
N HIS A 183 -24.03 7.69 4.03
CA HIS A 183 -23.83 8.52 2.84
C HIS A 183 -22.38 8.96 2.58
N PHE A 184 -21.38 8.48 3.30
CA PHE A 184 -19.98 8.96 3.24
C PHE A 184 -19.87 10.48 3.37
N THR A 185 -20.70 11.07 4.22
CA THR A 185 -20.68 12.51 4.48
C THR A 185 -19.57 12.82 5.47
N ASP A 186 -18.56 13.58 5.02
CA ASP A 186 -17.55 14.16 5.88
C ASP A 186 -18.04 15.51 6.44
N PRO A 187 -18.27 15.62 7.77
CA PRO A 187 -18.71 16.89 8.39
C PRO A 187 -17.59 17.94 8.45
N HIS A 188 -16.37 17.58 8.08
CA HIS A 188 -15.16 18.40 8.14
C HIS A 188 -14.49 18.51 6.76
N ALA A 189 -15.25 18.31 5.68
CA ALA A 189 -14.74 18.36 4.30
C ALA A 189 -13.99 19.66 4.03
N MET A 190 -12.81 19.54 3.44
CA MET A 190 -11.98 20.68 3.09
C MET A 190 -12.22 21.07 1.64
N PRO A 191 -12.44 22.37 1.34
CA PRO A 191 -12.67 22.83 -0.04
C PRO A 191 -11.50 22.48 -0.97
N GLY A 192 -11.84 21.98 -2.15
CA GLY A 192 -10.86 21.60 -3.19
C GLY A 192 -10.28 20.20 -3.06
N PHE A 193 -10.51 19.51 -1.93
CA PHE A 193 -10.11 18.12 -1.78
C PHE A 193 -11.23 17.18 -2.22
N THR A 194 -10.85 16.11 -2.91
CA THR A 194 -11.75 15.04 -3.35
C THR A 194 -11.25 13.68 -2.92
N PRO A 195 -12.12 12.66 -2.78
CA PRO A 195 -11.67 11.30 -2.53
C PRO A 195 -10.69 10.86 -3.63
N PHE A 196 -9.51 10.41 -3.21
CA PHE A 196 -8.44 9.99 -4.10
C PHE A 196 -8.23 8.48 -4.05
N ASN A 197 -8.46 7.87 -2.88
CA ASN A 197 -8.55 6.43 -2.72
C ASN A 197 -9.54 6.07 -1.61
N ILE A 198 -9.85 4.78 -1.50
CA ILE A 198 -10.60 4.18 -0.40
C ILE A 198 -10.06 2.77 -0.14
N GLN A 199 -9.77 2.43 1.10
CA GLN A 199 -9.21 1.15 1.47
C GLN A 199 -9.83 0.58 2.74
N LEU A 200 -10.06 -0.74 2.77
CA LEU A 200 -10.51 -1.43 3.97
C LEU A 200 -9.31 -1.81 4.84
N VAL A 201 -9.23 -1.22 6.04
CA VAL A 201 -8.23 -1.60 7.04
C VAL A 201 -8.97 -2.12 8.28
N GLY A 202 -8.73 -3.37 8.61
CA GLY A 202 -9.50 -4.05 9.66
C GLY A 202 -10.99 -4.15 9.32
N SER A 203 -11.83 -3.40 10.03
CA SER A 203 -13.29 -3.36 9.83
C SER A 203 -13.80 -1.99 9.39
N GLN A 204 -12.91 -1.06 9.07
CA GLN A 204 -13.23 0.32 8.72
C GLN A 204 -12.68 0.68 7.35
N LEU A 205 -13.35 1.62 6.70
CA LEU A 205 -12.92 2.20 5.43
C LEU A 205 -12.14 3.47 5.73
N TYR A 206 -10.91 3.53 5.21
CA TYR A 206 -10.08 4.71 5.18
C TYR A 206 -10.26 5.34 3.82
N VAL A 207 -10.54 6.63 3.79
CA VAL A 207 -10.71 7.42 2.56
C VAL A 207 -9.64 8.49 2.56
N GLU A 208 -8.78 8.43 1.56
CA GLU A 208 -7.72 9.37 1.31
C GLU A 208 -8.23 10.48 0.42
N TYR A 209 -7.95 11.73 0.80
CA TYR A 209 -8.36 12.91 0.06
C TYR A 209 -7.15 13.70 -0.41
N ALA A 210 -7.15 14.03 -1.69
CA ALA A 210 -6.13 14.84 -2.32
C ALA A 210 -6.75 16.07 -3.02
N GLN A 211 -5.90 17.04 -3.30
CA GLN A 211 -6.21 18.17 -4.15
C GLN A 211 -5.28 18.17 -5.36
N LEU A 212 -5.85 18.31 -6.54
CA LEU A 212 -5.10 18.41 -7.79
C LEU A 212 -5.20 19.84 -8.33
N ASP A 213 -4.17 20.28 -9.05
CA ASP A 213 -4.23 21.51 -9.80
C ASP A 213 -5.08 21.36 -11.10
N SER A 214 -5.20 22.42 -11.88
CA SER A 214 -5.96 22.40 -13.12
C SER A 214 -5.32 21.56 -14.24
N GLN A 215 -4.10 21.13 -14.08
CA GLN A 215 -3.35 20.24 -14.97
C GLN A 215 -3.41 18.78 -14.51
N GLY A 216 -3.95 18.53 -13.31
CA GLY A 216 -4.03 17.20 -12.72
C GLY A 216 -2.80 16.81 -11.88
N ASN A 217 -1.91 17.77 -11.58
CA ASN A 217 -0.77 17.50 -10.71
C ASN A 217 -1.19 17.58 -9.23
N ASP A 218 -0.57 16.77 -8.40
CA ASP A 218 -0.80 16.75 -6.97
C ASP A 218 -0.37 18.06 -6.31
N LEU A 219 -1.22 18.54 -5.41
CA LEU A 219 -0.90 19.64 -4.52
C LEU A 219 -0.53 19.12 -3.13
N ALA A 220 0.43 19.78 -2.50
CA ALA A 220 0.87 19.42 -1.15
C ALA A 220 -0.30 19.45 -0.16
N GLY A 221 -0.31 18.50 0.74
CA GLY A 221 -1.37 18.30 1.71
C GLY A 221 -2.24 17.08 1.39
N GLY A 222 -3.29 16.96 2.12
CA GLY A 222 -4.22 15.84 2.07
C GLY A 222 -4.78 15.55 3.43
N TYR A 223 -5.74 14.67 3.48
CA TYR A 223 -6.27 14.15 4.73
C TYR A 223 -6.84 12.74 4.55
N VAL A 224 -6.97 12.03 5.64
CA VAL A 224 -7.53 10.69 5.69
C VAL A 224 -8.66 10.66 6.70
N ASP A 225 -9.83 10.20 6.27
CA ASP A 225 -10.99 10.00 7.10
C ASP A 225 -11.30 8.51 7.29
N ILE A 226 -11.84 8.20 8.46
CA ILE A 226 -12.33 6.85 8.77
C ILE A 226 -13.84 6.84 8.70
N PHE A 227 -14.38 5.84 7.99
CA PHE A 227 -15.80 5.54 7.91
C PHE A 227 -16.08 4.09 8.34
N ASN A 228 -17.25 3.87 8.90
CA ASN A 228 -17.79 2.52 8.99
C ASN A 228 -18.21 2.03 7.59
N THR A 229 -18.30 0.72 7.41
CA THR A 229 -18.68 0.14 6.11
C THR A 229 -20.07 0.52 5.62
N ASN A 230 -20.94 1.05 6.50
CA ASN A 230 -22.23 1.63 6.13
C ASN A 230 -22.16 3.10 5.68
N GLY A 231 -20.95 3.67 5.56
CA GLY A 231 -20.70 5.05 5.16
C GLY A 231 -20.83 6.10 6.27
N THR A 232 -21.02 5.69 7.53
CA THR A 232 -21.07 6.64 8.65
C THR A 232 -19.65 7.13 8.99
N PHE A 233 -19.44 8.43 9.02
CA PHE A 233 -18.20 9.05 9.45
C PHE A 233 -17.86 8.66 10.90
N VAL A 234 -16.61 8.30 11.14
CA VAL A 234 -16.09 7.97 12.46
C VAL A 234 -15.22 9.12 12.98
N SER A 235 -14.17 9.47 12.23
CA SER A 235 -13.23 10.52 12.62
C SER A 235 -12.32 10.92 11.44
N ARG A 236 -11.75 12.13 11.52
CA ARG A 236 -10.56 12.51 10.77
C ARG A 236 -9.38 11.80 11.41
N PHE A 237 -8.68 10.95 10.63
CA PHE A 237 -7.51 10.21 11.11
C PHE A 237 -6.25 11.08 11.12
N ALA A 238 -5.95 11.71 9.98
CA ALA A 238 -4.80 12.59 9.82
C ALA A 238 -5.12 13.72 8.83
N THR A 239 -4.44 14.87 8.97
CA THR A 239 -4.63 16.02 8.07
C THR A 239 -3.35 16.85 7.94
N GLY A 240 -2.99 17.21 6.71
CA GLY A 240 -1.81 18.04 6.43
C GLY A 240 -0.50 17.43 6.93
N GLY A 241 0.42 18.25 7.40
CA GLY A 241 1.71 17.78 7.92
C GLY A 241 2.55 17.14 6.82
N THR A 242 2.83 15.84 6.98
CA THR A 242 3.61 15.04 6.01
C THR A 242 2.75 14.39 4.91
N LEU A 243 1.44 14.61 4.90
CA LEU A 243 0.58 14.12 3.82
C LEU A 243 0.77 14.96 2.55
N PHE A 244 0.95 14.27 1.43
CA PHE A 244 1.04 14.88 0.11
C PHE A 244 0.34 13.96 -0.90
N ALA A 245 -0.92 14.27 -1.22
CA ALA A 245 -1.79 13.41 -2.03
C ALA A 245 -1.75 11.93 -1.58
N PRO A 246 -2.20 11.62 -0.34
CA PRO A 246 -2.14 10.25 0.18
C PRO A 246 -3.00 9.33 -0.67
N TRP A 247 -2.49 8.11 -0.96
CA TRP A 247 -3.23 7.10 -1.71
C TRP A 247 -3.23 5.72 -1.03
N GLY A 248 -2.09 5.09 -0.84
CA GLY A 248 -1.99 3.76 -0.24
C GLY A 248 -2.07 3.79 1.28
N VAL A 249 -2.87 2.92 1.89
CA VAL A 249 -2.95 2.76 3.36
C VAL A 249 -2.90 1.30 3.75
N THR A 250 -2.07 0.95 4.73
CA THR A 250 -1.99 -0.41 5.24
C THR A 250 -1.54 -0.45 6.70
N LEU A 251 -1.92 -1.50 7.44
CA LEU A 251 -1.41 -1.74 8.79
C LEU A 251 -0.18 -2.63 8.72
N ALA A 252 0.93 -2.18 9.30
CA ALA A 252 2.17 -2.95 9.35
C ALA A 252 2.04 -4.17 10.27
N PRO A 253 2.62 -5.33 9.90
CA PRO A 253 2.68 -6.48 10.78
C PRO A 253 3.62 -6.23 11.96
N SER A 254 3.48 -7.02 13.02
CA SER A 254 4.33 -6.95 14.22
C SER A 254 5.82 -7.22 13.99
N THR A 255 6.19 -7.59 12.78
CA THR A 255 7.56 -7.92 12.36
C THR A 255 8.18 -6.85 11.47
N PHE A 256 7.51 -5.70 11.29
CA PHE A 256 7.97 -4.62 10.38
C PHE A 256 8.84 -3.59 11.10
N GLY A 257 9.90 -4.02 11.76
CA GLY A 257 10.92 -3.15 12.38
C GLY A 257 10.34 -2.13 13.36
N SER A 258 10.85 -0.91 13.30
CA SER A 258 10.47 0.20 14.19
C SER A 258 9.01 0.65 14.03
N PHE A 259 8.40 0.40 12.87
CA PHE A 259 6.99 0.74 12.62
C PHE A 259 6.06 -0.48 12.67
N ALA A 260 6.43 -1.49 13.47
CA ALA A 260 5.59 -2.65 13.72
C ALA A 260 4.25 -2.26 14.35
N ASN A 261 3.14 -2.73 13.77
CA ASN A 261 1.75 -2.45 14.15
C ASN A 261 1.30 -0.99 13.95
N ASP A 262 2.06 -0.17 13.23
CA ASP A 262 1.68 1.19 12.88
C ASP A 262 0.90 1.22 11.55
N LEU A 263 0.11 2.27 11.35
CA LEU A 263 -0.58 2.51 10.09
C LEU A 263 0.37 3.23 9.14
N LEU A 264 0.62 2.64 7.99
CA LEU A 264 1.45 3.23 6.94
C LEU A 264 0.56 3.92 5.91
N ILE A 265 0.93 5.14 5.53
CA ILE A 265 0.29 5.92 4.48
C ILE A 265 1.34 6.30 3.44
N GLY A 266 1.11 5.89 2.18
CA GLY A 266 1.91 6.26 1.03
C GLY A 266 1.39 7.54 0.39
N ASN A 267 2.27 8.47 0.14
CA ASN A 267 1.99 9.71 -0.57
C ASN A 267 2.27 9.56 -2.06
N ASN A 268 1.28 9.81 -2.89
CA ASN A 268 1.51 9.87 -4.34
C ASN A 268 2.40 11.06 -4.70
N GLY A 269 2.13 12.25 -4.11
CA GLY A 269 2.74 13.51 -4.53
C GLY A 269 4.24 13.66 -4.23
N ASN A 270 4.82 12.93 -3.26
CA ASN A 270 6.26 12.97 -2.99
C ASN A 270 6.90 11.59 -2.86
N GLY A 271 6.13 10.52 -3.04
CA GLY A 271 6.61 9.15 -3.04
C GLY A 271 6.99 8.58 -1.68
N GLU A 272 6.85 9.33 -0.59
CA GLU A 272 7.24 8.90 0.75
C GLU A 272 6.17 8.02 1.41
N ILE A 273 6.61 7.14 2.31
CA ILE A 273 5.73 6.33 3.15
C ILE A 273 5.88 6.77 4.60
N ASN A 274 4.79 7.21 5.18
CA ASN A 274 4.74 7.75 6.52
C ASN A 274 4.01 6.81 7.48
N ALA A 275 4.57 6.63 8.68
CA ALA A 275 4.00 5.82 9.74
C ALA A 275 3.22 6.68 10.74
N TYR A 276 2.06 6.18 11.15
CA TYR A 276 1.17 6.84 12.10
C TYR A 276 0.70 5.86 13.17
N ASN A 277 0.52 6.37 14.38
CA ASN A 277 -0.13 5.60 15.43
C ASN A 277 -1.57 5.27 15.02
N PRO A 278 -1.97 3.99 14.91
CA PRO A 278 -3.27 3.60 14.35
C PRO A 278 -4.46 4.02 15.22
N LEU A 279 -4.24 4.33 16.52
CA LEU A 279 -5.30 4.72 17.45
C LEU A 279 -5.50 6.24 17.52
N THR A 280 -4.42 7.01 17.30
CA THR A 280 -4.45 8.47 17.53
C THR A 280 -4.27 9.29 16.27
N GLY A 281 -3.80 8.68 15.15
CA GLY A 281 -3.42 9.39 13.93
C GLY A 281 -2.15 10.24 14.09
N ALA A 282 -1.40 10.10 15.20
CA ALA A 282 -0.17 10.85 15.41
C ALA A 282 0.92 10.33 14.46
N PHE A 283 1.60 11.23 13.75
CA PHE A 283 2.76 10.93 12.93
C PHE A 283 3.91 10.40 13.81
N LEU A 284 4.55 9.32 13.39
CA LEU A 284 5.62 8.64 14.10
C LEU A 284 6.97 8.78 13.38
N GLY A 285 6.97 8.81 12.06
CA GLY A 285 8.18 8.91 11.24
C GLY A 285 7.92 8.51 9.79
N THR A 286 8.95 8.65 8.97
CA THR A 286 8.95 8.23 7.56
C THR A 286 9.82 6.97 7.42
N LEU A 287 9.54 6.11 6.46
CA LEU A 287 10.37 4.96 6.16
C LEU A 287 11.70 5.43 5.54
N ASP A 288 12.78 5.39 6.31
CA ASP A 288 14.09 5.84 5.87
C ASP A 288 14.96 4.67 5.41
N GLY A 289 15.73 4.91 4.36
CA GLY A 289 16.78 4.00 3.91
C GLY A 289 18.00 3.99 4.86
N SER A 290 18.99 3.14 4.58
CA SER A 290 20.21 3.01 5.37
C SER A 290 21.08 4.28 5.38
N ASN A 291 20.84 5.21 4.48
CA ASN A 291 21.46 6.52 4.41
C ASN A 291 20.78 7.58 5.30
N GLY A 292 19.70 7.21 6.00
CA GLY A 292 18.90 8.10 6.84
C GLY A 292 18.09 9.13 6.05
N GLN A 293 17.83 8.86 4.76
CA GLN A 293 16.92 9.65 3.94
C GLN A 293 15.66 8.86 3.66
N PRO A 294 14.50 9.50 3.49
CA PRO A 294 13.27 8.83 3.10
C PRO A 294 13.45 7.95 1.86
N LEU A 295 12.85 6.76 1.90
CA LEU A 295 12.58 6.00 0.69
C LEU A 295 11.44 6.71 -0.04
N ALA A 296 11.66 7.08 -1.29
CA ALA A 296 10.69 7.84 -2.07
C ALA A 296 10.68 7.38 -3.52
N ASP A 297 9.52 6.96 -3.98
CA ASP A 297 9.26 6.58 -5.37
C ASP A 297 8.20 7.52 -5.93
N ASN A 298 8.52 8.24 -6.99
CA ASN A 298 7.57 9.17 -7.61
C ASN A 298 6.28 8.46 -8.02
N ASP A 299 5.15 9.14 -7.86
CA ASP A 299 3.82 8.58 -8.12
C ASP A 299 3.61 7.24 -7.39
N LEU A 300 3.89 7.21 -6.09
CA LEU A 300 3.64 6.05 -5.24
C LEU A 300 2.14 5.82 -5.10
N TRP A 301 1.69 4.62 -5.46
CA TRP A 301 0.27 4.24 -5.43
C TRP A 301 -0.03 3.25 -4.31
N ALA A 302 -0.18 1.97 -4.65
CA ALA A 302 -0.54 0.97 -3.67
C ALA A 302 0.62 0.60 -2.75
N ILE A 303 0.31 0.38 -1.49
CA ILE A 303 1.17 -0.27 -0.52
C ILE A 303 0.39 -1.36 0.22
N GLY A 304 1.03 -2.48 0.55
CA GLY A 304 0.34 -3.54 1.27
C GLY A 304 1.22 -4.71 1.67
N PHE A 305 0.80 -5.40 2.73
CA PHE A 305 1.42 -6.63 3.20
C PHE A 305 0.58 -7.83 2.80
N ARG A 306 1.24 -8.94 2.51
CA ARG A 306 0.60 -10.17 2.11
C ARG A 306 1.12 -11.35 2.92
N THR A 307 0.25 -12.24 3.36
CA THR A 307 0.62 -13.40 4.19
C THR A 307 0.60 -14.74 3.45
N GLY A 308 0.29 -14.76 2.16
CA GLY A 308 0.20 -16.01 1.37
C GLY A 308 0.63 -15.82 -0.07
N GLY A 309 0.56 -16.89 -0.86
CA GLY A 309 0.98 -16.89 -2.26
C GLY A 309 2.41 -17.40 -2.47
N THR A 310 2.74 -17.65 -3.73
CA THR A 310 4.07 -18.15 -4.14
C THR A 310 5.13 -17.08 -3.98
N ASN A 311 6.28 -17.46 -3.45
CA ASN A 311 7.47 -16.59 -3.24
C ASN A 311 7.18 -15.30 -2.46
N ASN A 312 6.13 -15.32 -1.63
CA ASN A 312 5.73 -14.17 -0.83
C ASN A 312 6.62 -13.99 0.40
N ASN A 313 7.01 -12.75 0.68
CA ASN A 313 7.65 -12.37 1.94
C ASN A 313 6.61 -11.68 2.85
N PRO A 314 6.15 -12.33 3.94
CA PRO A 314 5.11 -11.75 4.80
C PRO A 314 5.58 -10.51 5.59
N ASN A 315 6.88 -10.25 5.63
CA ASN A 315 7.49 -9.10 6.30
C ASN A 315 7.79 -7.95 5.33
N ALA A 316 7.51 -8.13 4.04
CA ALA A 316 7.74 -7.11 3.03
C ALA A 316 6.48 -6.27 2.82
N LEU A 317 6.66 -4.96 2.78
CA LEU A 317 5.70 -4.01 2.26
C LEU A 317 5.86 -3.97 0.74
N TYR A 318 4.92 -4.56 0.02
CA TYR A 318 4.87 -4.45 -1.44
C TYR A 318 4.31 -3.10 -1.85
N PHE A 319 4.81 -2.54 -2.94
CA PHE A 319 4.35 -1.25 -3.45
C PHE A 319 4.32 -1.20 -4.97
N THR A 320 3.54 -0.26 -5.51
CA THR A 320 3.54 0.15 -6.92
C THR A 320 3.80 1.64 -7.01
N ALA A 321 4.54 2.07 -8.04
CA ALA A 321 4.82 3.46 -8.31
C ALA A 321 4.82 3.74 -9.82
N GLY A 322 4.41 4.94 -10.22
CA GLY A 322 4.39 5.39 -11.61
C GLY A 322 5.77 5.68 -12.16
N ASP A 323 6.66 6.15 -11.31
CA ASP A 323 8.02 6.58 -11.59
C ASP A 323 8.12 7.56 -12.77
N ASP A 324 8.04 8.87 -12.47
CA ASP A 324 8.12 9.98 -13.44
C ASP A 324 9.58 10.48 -13.58
N PRO A 325 10.03 11.02 -14.75
CA PRO A 325 9.24 11.56 -15.87
C PRO A 325 9.28 10.69 -17.11
N GLY A 326 8.22 9.98 -17.40
CA GLY A 326 8.12 9.21 -18.64
C GLY A 326 7.10 8.08 -18.62
N GLY A 327 6.32 7.96 -17.52
CA GLY A 327 5.29 6.93 -17.42
C GLY A 327 5.84 5.52 -17.33
N VAL A 328 7.04 5.35 -16.82
CA VAL A 328 7.59 4.07 -16.40
C VAL A 328 6.81 3.52 -15.22
N GLY A 329 7.09 2.37 -14.75
CA GLY A 329 6.37 1.75 -13.66
C GLY A 329 7.31 0.94 -12.79
N LEU A 330 6.92 0.77 -11.54
CA LEU A 330 7.67 -0.02 -10.59
C LEU A 330 6.71 -0.86 -9.74
N PHE A 331 7.03 -2.14 -9.60
CA PHE A 331 6.53 -3.02 -8.56
C PHE A 331 7.71 -3.46 -7.72
N GLY A 332 7.66 -3.23 -6.43
CA GLY A 332 8.76 -3.51 -5.53
C GLY A 332 8.32 -3.97 -4.14
N GLU A 333 9.31 -4.23 -3.31
CA GLU A 333 9.13 -4.54 -1.89
C GLU A 333 10.08 -3.73 -1.02
N ILE A 334 9.63 -3.40 0.19
CA ILE A 334 10.42 -2.74 1.23
C ILE A 334 10.42 -3.64 2.46
N THR A 335 11.62 -3.92 2.99
CA THR A 335 11.80 -4.76 4.19
C THR A 335 12.60 -4.01 5.24
N PRO A 336 12.40 -4.29 6.54
CA PRO A 336 13.32 -3.83 7.57
C PRO A 336 14.74 -4.31 7.26
N ALA A 337 15.71 -3.41 7.33
CA ALA A 337 17.11 -3.77 7.16
C ALA A 337 17.54 -4.74 8.28
N PRO A 338 18.38 -5.74 7.99
CA PRO A 338 18.94 -6.57 9.04
C PRO A 338 19.68 -5.71 10.07
N GLU A 339 19.44 -5.96 11.36
CA GLU A 339 20.15 -5.23 12.41
C GLU A 339 21.66 -5.34 12.18
N PRO A 340 22.42 -4.23 12.34
CA PRO A 340 23.87 -4.28 12.20
C PRO A 340 24.45 -5.33 13.14
N ALA A 341 25.36 -6.16 12.62
CA ALA A 341 26.08 -7.19 13.39
C ALA A 341 26.83 -6.63 14.63
N THR A 342 26.85 -5.30 14.81
CA THR A 342 27.36 -4.60 15.99
C THR A 342 26.70 -5.07 17.30
N LEU A 343 25.41 -5.38 17.32
CA LEU A 343 24.75 -5.94 18.51
C LEU A 343 25.25 -7.37 18.81
N ALA A 344 25.45 -8.19 17.78
CA ALA A 344 26.03 -9.51 17.92
C ALA A 344 27.50 -9.43 18.38
N LEU A 345 28.30 -8.51 17.82
CA LEU A 345 29.67 -8.24 18.24
C LEU A 345 29.76 -7.73 19.69
N ALA A 346 28.85 -6.86 20.12
CA ALA A 346 28.77 -6.41 21.51
C ALA A 346 28.47 -7.56 22.46
N ALA A 347 27.50 -8.43 22.12
CA ALA A 347 27.18 -9.62 22.90
C ALA A 347 28.38 -10.59 23.02
N PHE A 348 29.11 -10.83 21.92
CA PHE A 348 30.35 -11.61 21.92
C PHE A 348 31.48 -10.93 22.70
N GLY A 349 31.60 -9.61 22.63
CA GLY A 349 32.55 -8.83 23.41
C GLY A 349 32.31 -8.98 24.92
N PHE A 350 31.07 -8.88 25.38
CA PHE A 350 30.71 -9.08 26.80
C PHE A 350 30.94 -10.51 27.27
N LEU A 351 30.66 -11.52 26.44
CA LEU A 351 30.95 -12.93 26.76
C LEU A 351 32.47 -13.18 26.86
N GLY A 352 33.24 -12.58 25.96
CA GLY A 352 34.70 -12.66 25.97
C GLY A 352 35.32 -12.07 27.25
N VAL A 353 34.90 -10.88 27.64
CA VAL A 353 35.34 -10.20 28.87
C VAL A 353 34.94 -11.01 30.12
N GLY A 354 33.71 -11.55 30.14
CA GLY A 354 33.20 -12.41 31.23
C GLY A 354 34.03 -13.68 31.40
N MET A 355 34.43 -14.34 30.32
CA MET A 355 35.31 -15.51 30.34
C MET A 355 36.71 -15.19 30.81
N PHE A 356 37.28 -14.07 30.39
CA PHE A 356 38.59 -13.62 30.86
C PHE A 356 38.61 -13.27 32.37
N ALA A 357 37.56 -12.63 32.86
CA ALA A 357 37.42 -12.33 34.28
C ALA A 357 37.28 -13.60 35.13
N ARG A 358 36.60 -14.62 34.64
CA ARG A 358 36.42 -15.92 35.30
C ARG A 358 37.72 -16.74 35.37
N ARG A 359 38.53 -16.71 34.29
CA ARG A 359 39.84 -17.39 34.28
C ARG A 359 40.84 -16.78 35.26
N ARG A 360 40.83 -15.47 35.50
CA ARG A 360 41.68 -14.81 36.51
C ARG A 360 41.29 -15.12 37.95
N LYS A 361 40.03 -15.51 38.24
CA LYS A 361 39.58 -15.93 39.56
C LYS A 361 39.91 -17.38 39.90
N LEU A 362 40.19 -18.20 38.90
CA LEU A 362 40.55 -19.62 39.09
C LEU A 362 42.07 -19.85 39.13
N ALA A 363 42.90 -18.83 38.90
CA ALA A 363 44.36 -18.85 38.93
C ALA A 363 44.96 -18.19 40.20
N LYS A 364 44.14 -17.97 41.22
CA LYS A 364 44.56 -17.64 42.58
C LYS A 364 44.06 -18.73 43.52
#